data_6a98a164123acf14497a88d4c784132f
#
_entry.id   6a98a164123acf14497a88d4c784132f
#
_cell.length_a   1.000
_cell.length_b   1.000
_cell.length_c   1.000
_cell.angle_alpha   90.00
_cell.angle_beta   90.00
_cell.angle_gamma   90.00
#
_symmetry.space_group_name_H-M   'P 1'
#
loop_
_entity.id
_entity.type
_entity.pdbx_description
1 polymer ?
#
loop_
_entity_poly.entity_id
_entity_poly.type
_entity_poly.pdbx_seq_one_letter_code
_entity_poly.pdbx_strand_id
1 'polypeptide(L)'
;GNVPRRRQAEARVRLRNDYSAEPVFIPEATVERFYEGYSNRTLWPLFHSFPTYTRYAAADWDAYREVNAQFSRAVVELYEPGDEIWVHDYQLMRLPGLLRAALPVAAIGFFLHIPFPPYDILRLLPQRRAILEHLLGADLIGFHTYDYMDAFLSAVRQVLGYENRLGQVAAGERLVDGERLEAEALGL
;
A
#
# COMPACT_ATOMS: atom_id res chain seq x y z
N GLY A 1 -11.88 -7.03 15.58
CA GLY A 1 -12.35 -8.36 15.97
C GLY A 1 -13.16 -9.01 14.87
N ASN A 2 -13.22 -10.34 14.86
CA ASN A 2 -13.91 -11.10 13.84
C ASN A 2 -15.43 -10.89 13.94
N VAL A 3 -16.09 -10.46 12.85
CA VAL A 3 -17.54 -10.31 12.77
C VAL A 3 -18.14 -11.58 12.15
N PRO A 4 -18.95 -12.36 12.89
CA PRO A 4 -19.59 -13.56 12.35
C PRO A 4 -20.43 -13.24 11.10
N ARG A 5 -20.42 -14.14 10.10
CA ARG A 5 -21.12 -13.92 8.82
C ARG A 5 -22.56 -13.43 8.98
N ARG A 6 -23.31 -14.01 9.94
CA ARG A 6 -24.71 -13.62 10.24
C ARG A 6 -24.88 -12.17 10.69
N ARG A 7 -23.82 -11.52 11.21
CA ARG A 7 -23.84 -10.13 11.69
C ARG A 7 -23.15 -9.14 10.75
N GLN A 8 -22.58 -9.61 9.65
CA GLN A 8 -21.83 -8.74 8.72
C GLN A 8 -22.74 -7.72 8.04
N ALA A 9 -23.97 -8.10 7.65
CA ALA A 9 -24.93 -7.16 7.06
C ALA A 9 -25.32 -6.06 8.05
N GLU A 10 -25.63 -6.40 9.31
CA GLU A 10 -25.94 -5.46 10.36
C GLU A 10 -24.75 -4.53 10.65
N ALA A 11 -23.54 -5.09 10.77
CA ALA A 11 -22.33 -4.34 11.00
C ALA A 11 -22.03 -3.35 9.86
N ARG A 12 -22.26 -3.76 8.59
CA ARG A 12 -22.09 -2.91 7.42
C ARG A 12 -23.03 -1.71 7.46
N VAL A 13 -24.33 -1.95 7.70
CA VAL A 13 -25.32 -0.88 7.80
C VAL A 13 -24.96 0.11 8.89
N ARG A 14 -24.57 -0.38 10.06
CA ARG A 14 -24.16 0.47 11.18
C ARG A 14 -22.92 1.29 10.85
N LEU A 15 -21.87 0.68 10.27
CA LEU A 15 -20.63 1.38 9.92
C LEU A 15 -20.87 2.46 8.86
N ARG A 16 -21.72 2.19 7.87
CA ARG A 16 -22.11 3.19 6.87
C ARG A 16 -22.87 4.37 7.50
N ASN A 17 -23.87 4.10 8.34
CA ASN A 17 -24.71 5.14 8.92
C ASN A 17 -23.99 5.97 9.99
N ASP A 18 -23.22 5.33 10.86
CA ASP A 18 -22.64 5.98 12.04
C ASP A 18 -21.24 6.58 11.74
N TYR A 19 -20.52 6.04 10.74
CA TYR A 19 -19.11 6.38 10.51
C TYR A 19 -18.75 6.65 9.04
N SER A 20 -19.71 6.60 8.12
CA SER A 20 -19.46 6.70 6.66
C SER A 20 -18.36 5.71 6.19
N ALA A 21 -18.33 4.51 6.77
CA ALA A 21 -17.28 3.52 6.55
C ALA A 21 -17.83 2.25 5.92
N GLU A 22 -17.13 1.75 4.90
CA GLU A 22 -17.42 0.47 4.26
C GLU A 22 -16.45 -0.62 4.75
N PRO A 23 -16.91 -1.66 5.45
CA PRO A 23 -16.03 -2.72 5.94
C PRO A 23 -15.67 -3.73 4.86
N VAL A 24 -14.41 -4.14 4.82
CA VAL A 24 -13.96 -5.32 4.10
C VAL A 24 -13.85 -6.47 5.11
N PHE A 25 -14.72 -7.47 4.98
CA PHE A 25 -14.72 -8.63 5.88
C PHE A 25 -13.76 -9.70 5.40
N ILE A 26 -12.69 -9.92 6.16
CA ILE A 26 -11.63 -10.88 5.85
C ILE A 26 -11.77 -12.10 6.79
N PRO A 27 -11.73 -13.34 6.27
CA PRO A 27 -11.74 -14.54 7.11
C PRO A 27 -10.55 -14.56 8.10
N GLU A 28 -10.77 -15.04 9.32
CA GLU A 28 -9.78 -15.04 10.40
C GLU A 28 -8.46 -15.70 10.01
N ALA A 29 -8.51 -16.85 9.35
CA ALA A 29 -7.31 -17.55 8.87
C ALA A 29 -6.52 -16.73 7.82
N THR A 30 -7.22 -15.92 7.01
CA THR A 30 -6.61 -15.01 6.06
C THR A 30 -6.00 -13.79 6.78
N VAL A 31 -6.70 -13.26 7.80
CA VAL A 31 -6.19 -12.15 8.64
C VAL A 31 -4.89 -12.56 9.32
N GLU A 32 -4.80 -13.77 9.90
CA GLU A 32 -3.58 -14.25 10.54
C GLU A 32 -2.39 -14.24 9.58
N ARG A 33 -2.56 -14.75 8.35
CA ARG A 33 -1.49 -14.78 7.35
C ARG A 33 -1.18 -13.40 6.76
N PHE A 34 -2.20 -12.61 6.51
CA PHE A 34 -2.08 -11.26 5.95
C PHE A 34 -1.45 -10.28 6.94
N TYR A 35 -2.07 -10.17 8.14
CA TYR A 35 -1.70 -9.15 9.11
C TYR A 35 -0.54 -9.59 9.99
N GLU A 36 -0.69 -10.73 10.71
CA GLU A 36 0.37 -11.24 11.57
C GLU A 36 1.53 -11.85 10.77
N GLY A 37 1.24 -12.53 9.65
CA GLY A 37 2.24 -13.13 8.77
C GLY A 37 2.99 -12.08 7.94
N TYR A 38 2.48 -11.75 6.76
CA TYR A 38 3.23 -10.92 5.81
C TYR A 38 3.43 -9.49 6.30
N SER A 39 2.40 -8.84 6.85
CA SER A 39 2.54 -7.45 7.31
C SER A 39 3.49 -7.34 8.50
N ASN A 40 3.25 -8.07 9.60
CA ASN A 40 3.97 -7.85 10.86
C ASN A 40 5.24 -8.72 11.02
N ARG A 41 5.34 -9.88 10.37
CA ARG A 41 6.53 -10.74 10.44
C ARG A 41 7.46 -10.62 9.24
N THR A 42 7.02 -10.07 8.11
CA THR A 42 7.87 -9.84 6.93
C THR A 42 8.14 -8.35 6.72
N LEU A 43 7.11 -7.56 6.42
CA LEU A 43 7.29 -6.16 6.04
C LEU A 43 7.76 -5.29 7.21
N TRP A 44 7.07 -5.35 8.33
CA TRP A 44 7.35 -4.45 9.46
C TRP A 44 8.80 -4.53 9.96
N PRO A 45 9.35 -5.72 10.32
CA PRO A 45 10.75 -5.79 10.78
C PRO A 45 11.74 -5.42 9.67
N LEU A 46 11.48 -5.80 8.41
CA LEU A 46 12.36 -5.47 7.32
C LEU A 46 12.43 -3.95 7.09
N PHE A 47 11.28 -3.28 7.08
CA PHE A 47 11.19 -1.84 6.87
C PHE A 47 11.80 -1.04 8.03
N HIS A 48 11.80 -1.57 9.25
CA HIS A 48 12.51 -1.01 10.40
C HIS A 48 13.99 -1.42 10.48
N SER A 49 14.54 -2.03 9.42
CA SER A 49 15.95 -2.46 9.34
C SER A 49 16.35 -3.54 10.37
N PHE A 50 15.39 -4.43 10.70
CA PHE A 50 15.62 -5.62 11.53
C PHE A 50 15.50 -6.92 10.73
N PRO A 51 16.37 -7.17 9.71
CA PRO A 51 16.25 -8.32 8.82
C PRO A 51 16.35 -9.68 9.54
N THR A 52 17.02 -9.74 10.68
CA THR A 52 17.17 -10.99 11.47
C THR A 52 15.86 -11.48 12.07
N TYR A 53 14.88 -10.59 12.23
CA TYR A 53 13.53 -10.94 12.72
C TYR A 53 12.55 -11.22 11.60
N THR A 54 12.93 -10.96 10.35
CA THR A 54 12.07 -11.11 9.18
C THR A 54 11.84 -12.58 8.86
N ARG A 55 10.59 -12.95 8.61
CA ARG A 55 10.17 -14.29 8.19
C ARG A 55 9.51 -14.22 6.83
N TYR A 56 9.83 -15.19 5.97
CA TYR A 56 9.31 -15.29 4.62
C TYR A 56 8.49 -16.57 4.47
N ALA A 57 7.21 -16.43 4.12
CA ALA A 57 6.34 -17.55 3.81
C ALA A 57 5.50 -17.24 2.56
N ALA A 58 5.51 -18.13 1.58
CA ALA A 58 4.76 -17.92 0.33
C ALA A 58 3.25 -17.78 0.60
N ALA A 59 2.71 -18.57 1.51
CA ALA A 59 1.29 -18.52 1.87
C ALA A 59 0.87 -17.20 2.53
N ASP A 60 1.79 -16.51 3.22
CA ASP A 60 1.52 -15.19 3.81
C ASP A 60 1.49 -14.11 2.73
N TRP A 61 2.39 -14.21 1.74
CA TRP A 61 2.35 -13.38 0.54
C TRP A 61 1.06 -13.57 -0.27
N ASP A 62 0.59 -14.81 -0.44
CA ASP A 62 -0.65 -15.08 -1.15
C ASP A 62 -1.86 -14.48 -0.44
N ALA A 63 -1.91 -14.57 0.90
CA ALA A 63 -2.94 -13.90 1.69
C ALA A 63 -2.86 -12.37 1.57
N TYR A 64 -1.65 -11.80 1.55
CA TYR A 64 -1.45 -10.35 1.33
C TYR A 64 -1.97 -9.90 -0.04
N ARG A 65 -1.71 -10.69 -1.09
CA ARG A 65 -2.25 -10.43 -2.44
C ARG A 65 -3.77 -10.48 -2.46
N GLU A 66 -4.35 -11.50 -1.85
CA GLU A 66 -5.80 -11.72 -1.78
C GLU A 66 -6.50 -10.55 -1.08
N VAL A 67 -6.01 -10.14 0.09
CA VAL A 67 -6.61 -9.05 0.86
C VAL A 67 -6.52 -7.73 0.10
N ASN A 68 -5.37 -7.39 -0.50
CA ASN A 68 -5.26 -6.19 -1.32
C ASN A 68 -6.25 -6.21 -2.50
N ALA A 69 -6.48 -7.38 -3.11
CA ALA A 69 -7.49 -7.52 -4.16
C ALA A 69 -8.94 -7.37 -3.64
N GLN A 70 -9.23 -7.79 -2.39
CA GLN A 70 -10.53 -7.56 -1.76
C GLN A 70 -10.77 -6.08 -1.50
N PHE A 71 -9.77 -5.35 -1.00
CA PHE A 71 -9.84 -3.89 -0.84
C PHE A 71 -10.03 -3.19 -2.19
N SER A 72 -9.30 -3.60 -3.22
CA SER A 72 -9.48 -3.03 -4.57
C SER A 72 -10.91 -3.16 -5.08
N ARG A 73 -11.51 -4.35 -4.95
CA ARG A 73 -12.92 -4.55 -5.35
C ARG A 73 -13.87 -3.65 -4.59
N ALA A 74 -13.70 -3.54 -3.27
CA ALA A 74 -14.56 -2.69 -2.44
C ALA A 74 -14.45 -1.21 -2.82
N VAL A 75 -13.23 -0.72 -3.09
CA VAL A 75 -13.01 0.66 -3.51
C VAL A 75 -13.61 0.91 -4.91
N VAL A 76 -13.41 0.00 -5.86
CA VAL A 76 -13.97 0.13 -7.22
C VAL A 76 -15.50 0.15 -7.21
N GLU A 77 -16.14 -0.62 -6.31
CA GLU A 77 -17.61 -0.61 -6.15
C GLU A 77 -18.16 0.71 -5.58
N LEU A 78 -17.34 1.45 -4.84
CA LEU A 78 -17.73 2.70 -4.19
C LEU A 78 -17.32 3.94 -4.99
N TYR A 79 -16.32 3.81 -5.86
CA TYR A 79 -15.73 4.92 -6.59
C TYR A 79 -16.73 5.63 -7.50
N GLU A 80 -16.79 6.95 -7.39
CA GLU A 80 -17.49 7.83 -8.32
C GLU A 80 -16.49 8.70 -9.09
N PRO A 81 -16.76 9.04 -10.37
CA PRO A 81 -15.87 9.91 -11.14
C PRO A 81 -15.64 11.26 -10.45
N GLY A 82 -14.38 11.56 -10.18
CA GLY A 82 -13.97 12.78 -9.44
C GLY A 82 -13.56 12.53 -7.99
N ASP A 83 -13.73 11.30 -7.47
CA ASP A 83 -13.22 10.94 -6.16
C ASP A 83 -11.68 10.90 -6.14
N GLU A 84 -11.11 11.32 -5.02
CA GLU A 84 -9.70 11.15 -4.68
C GLU A 84 -9.54 9.94 -3.76
N ILE A 85 -8.72 8.98 -4.16
CA ILE A 85 -8.48 7.74 -3.40
C ILE A 85 -7.18 7.89 -2.61
N TRP A 86 -7.27 7.80 -1.28
CA TRP A 86 -6.14 7.91 -0.39
C TRP A 86 -5.85 6.58 0.29
N VAL A 87 -4.76 5.92 -0.11
CA VAL A 87 -4.35 4.60 0.40
C VAL A 87 -3.30 4.76 1.49
N HIS A 88 -3.47 4.05 2.59
CA HIS A 88 -2.56 4.15 3.74
C HIS A 88 -1.84 2.83 4.03
N ASP A 89 -0.54 2.97 4.27
CA ASP A 89 0.33 2.11 5.02
C ASP A 89 0.71 0.77 4.39
N TYR A 90 1.68 0.09 5.02
CA TYR A 90 2.37 -1.10 4.50
C TYR A 90 1.49 -2.33 4.29
N GLN A 91 0.29 -2.37 4.88
CA GLN A 91 -0.67 -3.45 4.65
C GLN A 91 -1.26 -3.40 3.23
N LEU A 92 -1.28 -2.24 2.58
CA LEU A 92 -1.99 -2.01 1.32
C LEU A 92 -1.08 -1.53 0.17
N MET A 93 0.23 -1.83 0.22
CA MET A 93 1.19 -1.37 -0.79
C MET A 93 0.92 -1.91 -2.21
N ARG A 94 0.09 -2.95 -2.37
CA ARG A 94 -0.34 -3.41 -3.69
C ARG A 94 -1.61 -2.73 -4.20
N LEU A 95 -2.35 -2.08 -3.32
CA LEU A 95 -3.65 -1.50 -3.65
C LEU A 95 -3.56 -0.41 -4.73
N PRO A 96 -2.60 0.54 -4.72
CA PRO A 96 -2.53 1.59 -5.75
C PRO A 96 -2.44 1.03 -7.18
N GLY A 97 -1.60 0.02 -7.41
CA GLY A 97 -1.47 -0.60 -8.74
C GLY A 97 -2.72 -1.38 -9.18
N LEU A 98 -3.41 -2.03 -8.24
CA LEU A 98 -4.69 -2.71 -8.53
C LEU A 98 -5.79 -1.70 -8.88
N LEU A 99 -5.85 -0.60 -8.16
CA LEU A 99 -6.80 0.49 -8.43
C LEU A 99 -6.50 1.16 -9.78
N ARG A 100 -5.23 1.45 -10.06
CA ARG A 100 -4.83 2.04 -11.35
C ARG A 100 -5.22 1.17 -12.54
N ALA A 101 -5.09 -0.15 -12.42
CA ALA A 101 -5.50 -1.09 -13.46
C ALA A 101 -7.02 -1.09 -13.69
N ALA A 102 -7.82 -0.91 -12.62
CA ALA A 102 -9.29 -0.89 -12.70
C ALA A 102 -9.85 0.50 -13.00
N LEU A 103 -9.19 1.56 -12.53
CA LEU A 103 -9.59 2.97 -12.59
C LEU A 103 -8.45 3.81 -13.19
N PRO A 104 -8.24 3.79 -14.52
CA PRO A 104 -7.06 4.37 -15.16
C PRO A 104 -6.89 5.87 -14.95
N VAL A 105 -7.97 6.61 -14.71
CA VAL A 105 -7.98 8.08 -14.59
C VAL A 105 -8.25 8.58 -13.16
N ALA A 106 -8.41 7.68 -12.18
CA ALA A 106 -8.66 8.08 -10.80
C ALA A 106 -7.43 8.78 -10.19
N ALA A 107 -7.64 9.78 -9.36
CA ALA A 107 -6.59 10.37 -8.53
C ALA A 107 -6.29 9.43 -7.35
N ILE A 108 -5.06 8.93 -7.25
CA ILE A 108 -4.66 7.93 -6.24
C ILE A 108 -3.43 8.44 -5.50
N GLY A 109 -3.58 8.72 -4.21
CA GLY A 109 -2.49 8.96 -3.28
C GLY A 109 -2.17 7.72 -2.45
N PHE A 110 -0.92 7.59 -2.02
CA PHE A 110 -0.46 6.57 -1.08
C PHE A 110 0.43 7.21 -0.01
N PHE A 111 0.25 6.86 1.26
CA PHE A 111 1.14 7.31 2.33
C PHE A 111 1.66 6.13 3.15
N LEU A 112 2.99 6.04 3.30
CA LEU A 112 3.66 5.03 4.12
C LEU A 112 3.94 5.57 5.52
N HIS A 113 3.33 4.97 6.55
CA HIS A 113 3.47 5.40 7.94
C HIS A 113 4.64 4.77 8.70
N ILE A 114 5.39 3.86 8.07
CA ILE A 114 6.60 3.25 8.62
C ILE A 114 7.83 3.67 7.82
N PRO A 115 9.06 3.49 8.32
CA PRO A 115 10.27 3.74 7.55
C PRO A 115 10.26 3.02 6.20
N PHE A 116 10.81 3.65 5.16
CA PHE A 116 11.19 2.91 3.96
C PHE A 116 12.68 2.54 4.06
N PRO A 117 13.06 1.25 3.96
CA PRO A 117 14.42 0.83 4.20
C PRO A 117 15.35 1.16 3.03
N PRO A 118 16.66 1.34 3.31
CA PRO A 118 17.67 1.41 2.24
C PRO A 118 17.62 0.18 1.34
N TYR A 119 18.05 0.34 0.08
CA TYR A 119 18.01 -0.74 -0.90
C TYR A 119 18.74 -2.02 -0.43
N ASP A 120 19.84 -1.90 0.29
CA ASP A 120 20.59 -3.07 0.80
C ASP A 120 19.76 -3.95 1.74
N ILE A 121 18.81 -3.36 2.44
CA ILE A 121 17.83 -4.08 3.25
C ILE A 121 16.64 -4.53 2.39
N LEU A 122 16.07 -3.64 1.57
CA LEU A 122 14.92 -3.97 0.72
C LEU A 122 15.21 -5.13 -0.23
N ARG A 123 16.45 -5.26 -0.74
CA ARG A 123 16.85 -6.35 -1.64
C ARG A 123 16.63 -7.74 -1.04
N LEU A 124 16.52 -7.87 0.27
CA LEU A 124 16.20 -9.12 0.96
C LEU A 124 14.74 -9.53 0.80
N LEU A 125 13.83 -8.60 0.42
CA LEU A 125 12.43 -8.90 0.17
C LEU A 125 12.27 -9.56 -1.21
N PRO A 126 11.83 -10.83 -1.29
CA PRO A 126 11.66 -11.50 -2.58
C PRO A 126 10.69 -10.76 -3.51
N GLN A 127 9.62 -10.20 -2.94
CA GLN A 127 8.54 -9.53 -3.66
C GLN A 127 8.77 -8.03 -3.90
N ARG A 128 9.97 -7.50 -3.66
CA ARG A 128 10.30 -6.06 -3.78
C ARG A 128 9.87 -5.44 -5.10
N ARG A 129 10.10 -6.16 -6.22
CA ARG A 129 9.70 -5.68 -7.56
C ARG A 129 8.18 -5.47 -7.64
N ALA A 130 7.41 -6.49 -7.25
CA ALA A 130 5.94 -6.42 -7.30
C ALA A 130 5.38 -5.33 -6.36
N ILE A 131 5.99 -5.11 -5.19
CA ILE A 131 5.59 -4.04 -4.28
C ILE A 131 5.85 -2.66 -4.91
N LEU A 132 7.06 -2.43 -5.45
CA LEU A 132 7.41 -1.16 -6.07
C LEU A 132 6.55 -0.86 -7.32
N GLU A 133 6.33 -1.85 -8.19
CA GLU A 133 5.47 -1.69 -9.38
C GLU A 133 4.04 -1.29 -9.00
N HIS A 134 3.49 -1.85 -7.91
CA HIS A 134 2.15 -1.50 -7.47
C HIS A 134 2.08 -0.14 -6.75
N LEU A 135 3.11 0.23 -5.99
CA LEU A 135 3.20 1.57 -5.39
C LEU A 135 3.20 2.66 -6.46
N LEU A 136 3.93 2.45 -7.56
CA LEU A 136 3.93 3.37 -8.71
C LEU A 136 2.57 3.44 -9.44
N GLY A 137 1.56 2.72 -9.01
CA GLY A 137 0.16 2.92 -9.39
C GLY A 137 -0.46 4.19 -8.83
N ALA A 138 0.07 4.74 -7.74
CA ALA A 138 -0.31 6.05 -7.20
C ALA A 138 0.20 7.19 -8.09
N ASP A 139 -0.49 8.34 -8.06
CA ASP A 139 -0.02 9.60 -8.64
C ASP A 139 0.92 10.32 -7.68
N LEU A 140 0.71 10.10 -6.39
CA LEU A 140 1.42 10.76 -5.30
C LEU A 140 1.75 9.74 -4.22
N ILE A 141 3.01 9.71 -3.75
CA ILE A 141 3.50 8.82 -2.69
C ILE A 141 4.16 9.65 -1.60
N GLY A 142 3.63 9.58 -0.38
CA GLY A 142 4.13 10.32 0.77
C GLY A 142 4.87 9.45 1.77
N PHE A 143 5.84 10.07 2.44
CA PHE A 143 6.68 9.50 3.49
C PHE A 143 6.81 10.47 4.65
N HIS A 144 7.21 9.99 5.83
CA HIS A 144 7.43 10.86 7.00
C HIS A 144 8.71 11.70 6.92
N THR A 145 9.71 11.26 6.17
CA THR A 145 11.00 11.95 6.06
C THR A 145 11.54 11.90 4.65
N TYR A 146 12.38 12.87 4.34
CA TYR A 146 13.10 12.95 3.07
C TYR A 146 13.98 11.72 2.82
N ASP A 147 14.62 11.20 3.85
CA ASP A 147 15.47 10.01 3.76
C ASP A 147 14.69 8.77 3.31
N TYR A 148 13.43 8.62 3.75
CA TYR A 148 12.59 7.50 3.33
C TYR A 148 12.16 7.63 1.87
N MET A 149 11.88 8.85 1.41
CA MET A 149 11.61 9.13 0.00
C MET A 149 12.85 8.82 -0.86
N ASP A 150 14.03 9.28 -0.46
CA ASP A 150 15.28 9.03 -1.19
C ASP A 150 15.60 7.53 -1.27
N ALA A 151 15.42 6.80 -0.16
CA ALA A 151 15.55 5.34 -0.13
C ALA A 151 14.58 4.65 -1.09
N PHE A 152 13.31 5.10 -1.17
CA PHE A 152 12.33 4.61 -2.12
C PHE A 152 12.75 4.89 -3.57
N LEU A 153 13.14 6.11 -3.90
CA LEU A 153 13.58 6.51 -5.24
C LEU A 153 14.81 5.71 -5.69
N SER A 154 15.77 5.52 -4.77
CA SER A 154 16.94 4.67 -5.00
C SER A 154 16.54 3.22 -5.29
N ALA A 155 15.59 2.66 -4.53
CA ALA A 155 15.09 1.31 -4.73
C ALA A 155 14.36 1.16 -6.09
N VAL A 156 13.52 2.13 -6.46
CA VAL A 156 12.84 2.18 -7.77
C VAL A 156 13.86 2.14 -8.90
N ARG A 157 14.91 2.97 -8.83
CA ARG A 157 15.98 2.98 -9.83
C ARG A 157 16.70 1.63 -9.91
N GLN A 158 17.07 1.06 -8.79
CA GLN A 158 17.87 -0.17 -8.75
C GLN A 158 17.08 -1.43 -9.12
N VAL A 159 15.78 -1.49 -8.78
CA VAL A 159 14.96 -2.68 -9.01
C VAL A 159 14.21 -2.62 -10.35
N LEU A 160 13.70 -1.44 -10.72
CA LEU A 160 12.84 -1.23 -11.88
C LEU A 160 13.58 -0.56 -13.04
N GLY A 161 14.70 0.12 -12.79
CA GLY A 161 15.47 0.85 -13.80
C GLY A 161 14.87 2.21 -14.14
N TYR A 162 13.89 2.71 -13.39
CA TYR A 162 13.30 4.03 -13.62
C TYR A 162 14.14 5.13 -12.98
N GLU A 163 14.46 6.15 -13.76
CA GLU A 163 15.13 7.34 -13.25
C GLU A 163 14.11 8.30 -12.62
N ASN A 164 14.54 9.01 -11.59
CA ASN A 164 13.75 10.08 -11.01
C ASN A 164 14.35 11.44 -11.35
N ARG A 165 13.50 12.46 -11.40
CA ARG A 165 13.90 13.85 -11.60
C ARG A 165 13.12 14.72 -10.62
N LEU A 166 13.81 15.35 -9.67
CA LEU A 166 13.19 16.20 -8.65
C LEU A 166 12.04 15.50 -7.89
N GLY A 167 12.28 14.27 -7.42
CA GLY A 167 11.26 13.49 -6.73
C GLY A 167 10.21 12.82 -7.62
N GLN A 168 10.18 13.10 -8.92
CA GLN A 168 9.23 12.52 -9.87
C GLN A 168 9.81 11.30 -10.57
N VAL A 169 9.03 10.25 -10.68
CA VAL A 169 9.37 9.01 -11.39
C VAL A 169 8.50 8.89 -12.63
N ALA A 170 9.13 8.75 -13.80
CA ALA A 170 8.43 8.42 -15.04
C ALA A 170 8.19 6.91 -15.11
N ALA A 171 6.99 6.46 -14.81
CA ALA A 171 6.56 5.07 -14.96
C ALA A 171 5.73 4.93 -16.24
N GLY A 172 6.39 4.65 -17.37
CA GLY A 172 5.78 4.71 -18.68
C GLY A 172 5.50 6.15 -19.12
N GLU A 173 4.27 6.46 -19.53
CA GLU A 173 3.84 7.83 -19.89
C GLU A 173 3.39 8.66 -18.68
N ARG A 174 3.42 8.09 -17.47
CA ARG A 174 2.92 8.72 -16.25
C ARG A 174 4.05 9.19 -15.34
N LEU A 175 3.86 10.39 -14.76
CA LEU A 175 4.70 10.92 -13.69
C LEU A 175 4.08 10.56 -12.33
N VAL A 176 4.90 10.06 -11.42
CA VAL A 176 4.54 9.85 -10.00
C VAL A 176 5.32 10.87 -9.18
N ASP A 177 4.62 11.73 -8.46
CA ASP A 177 5.22 12.80 -7.66
C ASP A 177 5.38 12.38 -6.19
N GLY A 178 6.60 12.46 -5.67
CA GLY A 178 6.93 12.13 -4.28
C GLY A 178 7.02 13.33 -3.34
N GLU A 179 7.10 14.56 -3.87
CA GLU A 179 7.37 15.76 -3.04
C GLU A 179 6.10 16.47 -2.53
N ARG A 180 4.99 16.36 -3.22
CA ARG A 180 3.83 17.24 -3.03
C ARG A 180 3.08 17.05 -1.71
N LEU A 181 3.22 15.89 -1.07
CA LEU A 181 2.48 15.56 0.15
C LEU A 181 3.10 16.09 1.45
N GLU A 182 4.41 16.30 1.52
CA GLU A 182 5.02 16.83 2.75
C GLU A 182 4.56 18.27 3.06
N ALA A 183 4.31 19.09 2.04
CA ALA A 183 3.87 20.46 2.23
C ALA A 183 2.39 20.57 2.65
N GLU A 184 1.52 19.73 2.10
CA GLU A 184 0.08 19.76 2.42
C GLU A 184 -0.26 19.01 3.72
N ALA A 185 0.46 17.93 4.06
CA ALA A 185 0.25 17.18 5.30
C ALA A 185 0.74 17.93 6.55
N LEU A 186 1.68 18.88 6.40
CA LEU A 186 2.23 19.68 7.50
C LEU A 186 1.52 21.03 7.67
N GLY A 187 0.57 21.38 6.82
CA GLY A 187 -0.20 22.63 6.93
C GLY A 187 0.67 23.89 6.78
N LEU A 188 1.76 23.83 5.99
CA LEU A 188 2.69 24.91 5.70
C LEU A 188 2.37 25.60 4.37
#